data_160942a35726a722846ed36fba8ad94e
#
_entry.id   160942a35726a722846ed36fba8ad94e
#
_cell.length_a   1.000
_cell.length_b   1.000
_cell.length_c   1.000
_cell.angle_alpha   90.00
_cell.angle_beta   90.00
_cell.angle_gamma   90.00
#
_symmetry.space_group_name_H-M   'P 1'
#
loop_
_entity.id
_entity.type
_entity.pdbx_description
1 polymer ?
#
loop_
_entity_poly.entity_id
_entity_poly.type
_entity_poly.pdbx_seq_one_letter_code
_entity_poly.pdbx_strand_id
1 'polypeptide(L)'
;MEIQLLVLVLALLGAWYYSSLPASTPIRENRNRKNYIIFVCIILILQSALRHVAVGADTYAYYLKFEEIKLTSWQEIWENFRSVYVLGEGKDAGYPLIQKVFQLFSEEYRIFLFFVAVIFFSSLGYFIYTQTKHISDVFVAIAIYEVLFYSFFSITGLGRL
;
A
#
# COMPACT_ATOMS: atom_id res chain seq x y z
N MET A 1 15.82 -1.92 8.09
CA MET A 1 16.80 -2.27 7.04
C MET A 1 16.78 -3.75 6.67
N GLU A 2 16.75 -4.68 7.62
CA GLU A 2 16.78 -6.13 7.31
C GLU A 2 15.59 -6.61 6.46
N ILE A 3 14.37 -6.17 6.78
CA ILE A 3 13.16 -6.55 6.03
C ILE A 3 13.20 -6.00 4.60
N GLN A 4 13.65 -4.78 4.41
CA GLN A 4 13.79 -4.16 3.08
C GLN A 4 14.80 -4.92 2.22
N LEU A 5 15.94 -5.32 2.81
CA LEU A 5 16.94 -6.13 2.11
C LEU A 5 16.36 -7.49 1.71
N LEU A 6 15.59 -8.13 2.61
CA LEU A 6 14.91 -9.40 2.30
C LEU A 6 13.94 -9.23 1.13
N VAL A 7 13.14 -8.17 1.11
CA VAL A 7 12.21 -7.88 0.01
C VAL A 7 12.96 -7.67 -1.30
N LEU A 8 14.07 -6.92 -1.29
CA LEU A 8 14.88 -6.72 -2.49
C LEU A 8 15.47 -8.04 -3.01
N VAL A 9 15.96 -8.91 -2.11
CA VAL A 9 16.46 -10.23 -2.48
C VAL A 9 15.35 -11.09 -3.08
N LEU A 10 14.16 -11.12 -2.48
CA LEU A 10 13.02 -11.87 -3.01
C LEU A 10 12.57 -11.30 -4.37
N ALA A 11 12.56 -9.97 -4.53
CA ALA A 11 12.24 -9.34 -5.81
C ALA A 11 13.28 -9.70 -6.88
N LEU A 12 14.57 -9.72 -6.55
CA LEU A 12 15.64 -10.11 -7.47
C LEU A 12 15.52 -11.58 -7.88
N LEU A 13 15.31 -12.48 -6.93
CA LEU A 13 15.08 -13.91 -7.20
C LEU A 13 13.83 -14.13 -8.06
N GLY A 14 12.77 -13.39 -7.80
CA GLY A 14 11.56 -13.39 -8.64
C GLY A 14 11.86 -12.90 -10.05
N ALA A 15 12.59 -11.80 -10.22
CA ALA A 15 12.99 -11.27 -11.52
C ALA A 15 13.81 -12.31 -12.31
N TRP A 16 14.78 -12.93 -11.66
CA TRP A 16 15.57 -14.01 -12.26
C TRP A 16 14.70 -15.20 -12.69
N TYR A 17 13.82 -15.67 -11.79
CA TYR A 17 12.92 -16.80 -12.07
C TYR A 17 11.97 -16.50 -13.24
N TYR A 18 11.25 -15.38 -13.22
CA TYR A 18 10.28 -15.05 -14.27
C TYR A 18 10.96 -14.69 -15.61
N SER A 19 12.20 -14.21 -15.60
CA SER A 19 13.00 -13.98 -16.81
C SER A 19 13.52 -15.28 -17.41
N SER A 20 13.76 -16.33 -16.61
CA SER A 20 14.20 -17.65 -17.08
C SER A 20 13.07 -18.50 -17.67
N LEU A 21 11.82 -18.11 -17.45
CA LEU A 21 10.68 -18.82 -18.02
C LEU A 21 10.64 -18.66 -19.56
N PRO A 22 10.29 -19.74 -20.31
CA PRO A 22 10.22 -19.69 -21.76
C PRO A 22 9.30 -18.58 -22.25
N ALA A 23 9.82 -17.65 -23.00
CA ALA A 23 9.08 -16.51 -23.58
C ALA A 23 9.13 -16.54 -25.12
N SER A 24 8.69 -17.64 -25.72
CA SER A 24 8.71 -17.85 -27.17
C SER A 24 7.76 -16.94 -27.96
N THR A 25 6.89 -16.22 -27.28
CA THR A 25 5.93 -15.26 -27.88
C THR A 25 5.80 -14.01 -27.02
N PRO A 26 5.51 -12.83 -27.63
CA PRO A 26 5.27 -11.59 -26.88
C PRO A 26 4.15 -11.72 -25.83
N ILE A 27 3.17 -12.58 -26.09
CA ILE A 27 2.06 -12.83 -25.15
C ILE A 27 2.58 -13.53 -23.88
N ARG A 28 3.51 -14.50 -24.03
CA ARG A 28 4.11 -15.19 -22.86
C ARG A 28 5.03 -14.27 -22.08
N GLU A 29 5.83 -13.46 -22.75
CA GLU A 29 6.68 -12.46 -22.11
C GLU A 29 5.85 -11.49 -21.26
N ASN A 30 4.78 -10.95 -21.83
CA ASN A 30 3.87 -10.06 -21.11
C ASN A 30 3.18 -10.76 -19.91
N ARG A 31 2.82 -12.04 -20.05
CA ARG A 31 2.28 -12.85 -18.96
C ARG A 31 3.29 -13.07 -17.84
N ASN A 32 4.54 -13.39 -18.18
CA ASN A 32 5.60 -13.57 -17.20
C ASN A 32 5.85 -12.26 -16.42
N ARG A 33 5.90 -11.14 -17.11
CA ARG A 33 6.01 -9.80 -16.51
C ARG A 33 4.83 -9.49 -15.58
N LYS A 34 3.59 -9.72 -16.02
CA LYS A 34 2.39 -9.53 -15.18
C LYS A 34 2.44 -10.40 -13.92
N ASN A 35 2.80 -11.66 -14.05
CA ASN A 35 2.91 -12.57 -12.91
C ASN A 35 4.01 -12.13 -11.94
N TYR A 36 5.13 -11.64 -12.45
CA TYR A 36 6.19 -11.07 -11.63
C TYR A 36 5.71 -9.85 -10.85
N ILE A 37 4.99 -8.92 -11.47
CA ILE A 37 4.41 -7.75 -10.79
C ILE A 37 3.45 -8.21 -9.68
N ILE A 38 2.55 -9.16 -9.96
CA ILE A 38 1.63 -9.70 -8.94
C ILE A 38 2.42 -10.31 -7.78
N PHE A 39 3.45 -11.11 -8.06
CA PHE A 39 4.30 -11.72 -7.05
C PHE A 39 4.95 -10.66 -6.14
N VAL A 40 5.53 -9.61 -6.71
CA VAL A 40 6.15 -8.54 -5.93
C VAL A 40 5.11 -7.72 -5.15
N CYS A 41 3.96 -7.41 -5.75
CA CYS A 41 2.88 -6.72 -5.04
C CYS A 41 2.40 -7.51 -3.81
N ILE A 42 2.29 -8.85 -3.90
CA ILE A 42 1.95 -9.69 -2.75
C ILE A 42 3.00 -9.56 -1.64
N ILE A 43 4.29 -9.58 -1.98
CA ILE A 43 5.37 -9.40 -0.99
C ILE A 43 5.26 -8.03 -0.31
N LEU A 44 5.05 -6.96 -1.07
CA LEU A 44 4.92 -5.60 -0.55
C LEU A 44 3.67 -5.42 0.32
N ILE A 45 2.55 -6.04 -0.06
CA ILE A 45 1.33 -6.06 0.75
C ILE A 45 1.60 -6.75 2.09
N LEU A 46 2.24 -7.91 2.08
CA LEU A 46 2.57 -8.63 3.30
C LEU A 46 3.54 -7.86 4.18
N GLN A 47 4.60 -7.29 3.60
CA GLN A 47 5.56 -6.43 4.31
C GLN A 47 4.85 -5.27 5.01
N SER A 48 3.93 -4.61 4.34
CA SER A 48 3.23 -3.45 4.83
C SER A 48 2.15 -3.80 5.87
N ALA A 49 1.37 -4.85 5.61
CA ALA A 49 0.25 -5.26 6.46
C ALA A 49 0.70 -5.97 7.76
N LEU A 50 1.81 -6.72 7.70
CA LEU A 50 2.35 -7.43 8.87
C LEU A 50 3.26 -6.55 9.74
N ARG A 51 3.45 -5.30 9.37
CA ARG A 51 4.26 -4.36 10.15
C ARG A 51 3.66 -4.17 11.54
N HIS A 52 4.52 -4.23 12.56
CA HIS A 52 4.10 -3.96 13.92
C HIS A 52 3.65 -2.49 14.09
N VAL A 53 2.58 -2.26 14.85
CA VAL A 53 1.99 -0.92 15.08
C VAL A 53 2.99 0.09 15.65
N ALA A 54 4.01 -0.39 16.40
CA ALA A 54 5.08 0.45 16.95
C ALA A 54 6.16 0.85 15.91
N VAL A 55 6.11 0.33 14.69
CA VAL A 55 7.09 0.66 13.64
C VAL A 55 6.61 1.87 12.86
N GLY A 56 7.33 2.99 13.03
CA GLY A 56 7.01 4.29 12.42
C GLY A 56 6.35 5.24 13.41
N ALA A 57 6.83 6.50 13.43
CA ALA A 57 6.39 7.51 14.39
C ALA A 57 4.87 7.76 14.35
N ASP A 58 4.28 7.68 13.17
CA ASP A 58 2.86 8.02 12.96
C ASP A 58 1.93 6.80 13.06
N THR A 59 2.44 5.56 12.93
CA THR A 59 1.58 4.35 12.87
C THR A 59 0.78 4.17 14.16
N TYR A 60 1.40 4.45 15.30
CA TYR A 60 0.72 4.37 16.59
C TYR A 60 -0.36 5.45 16.74
N ALA A 61 -0.09 6.67 16.27
CA ALA A 61 -1.08 7.75 16.28
C ALA A 61 -2.30 7.41 15.39
N TYR A 62 -2.07 6.80 14.23
CA TYR A 62 -3.17 6.33 13.36
C TYR A 62 -3.94 5.17 13.96
N TYR A 63 -3.29 4.28 14.70
CA TYR A 63 -3.97 3.24 15.46
C TYR A 63 -4.90 3.84 16.53
N LEU A 64 -4.39 4.78 17.34
CA LEU A 64 -5.21 5.45 18.35
C LEU A 64 -6.40 6.17 17.73
N LYS A 65 -6.18 6.85 16.60
CA LYS A 65 -7.26 7.52 15.88
C LYS A 65 -8.30 6.53 15.33
N PHE A 66 -7.88 5.36 14.85
CA PHE A 66 -8.80 4.31 14.42
C PHE A 66 -9.67 3.79 15.58
N GLU A 67 -9.09 3.64 16.79
CA GLU A 67 -9.83 3.26 17.98
C GLU A 67 -10.81 4.36 18.42
N GLU A 68 -10.40 5.63 18.37
CA GLU A 68 -11.24 6.78 18.67
C GLU A 68 -12.48 6.86 17.76
N ILE A 69 -12.29 6.61 16.46
CA ILE A 69 -13.37 6.65 15.47
C ILE A 69 -14.43 5.57 15.72
N LYS A 70 -14.13 4.48 16.43
CA LYS A 70 -15.16 3.51 16.84
C LYS A 70 -16.23 4.17 17.70
N LEU A 71 -15.82 5.08 18.57
CA LEU A 71 -16.70 5.78 19.53
C LEU A 71 -17.36 7.03 18.92
N THR A 72 -16.83 7.55 17.82
CA THR A 72 -17.33 8.75 17.13
C THR A 72 -18.63 8.44 16.38
N SER A 73 -19.65 9.26 16.53
CA SER A 73 -20.92 9.09 15.82
C SER A 73 -20.78 9.37 14.32
N TRP A 74 -21.70 8.82 13.50
CA TRP A 74 -21.75 9.12 12.07
C TRP A 74 -22.04 10.60 11.80
N GLN A 75 -22.80 11.23 12.66
CA GLN A 75 -23.12 12.64 12.53
C GLN A 75 -21.86 13.51 12.69
N GLU A 76 -21.05 13.25 13.71
CA GLU A 76 -19.77 13.96 13.93
C GLU A 76 -18.78 13.75 12.77
N ILE A 77 -18.67 12.52 12.25
CA ILE A 77 -17.83 12.24 11.07
C ILE A 77 -18.29 13.06 9.86
N TRP A 78 -19.60 13.13 9.64
CA TRP A 78 -20.16 13.87 8.52
C TRP A 78 -20.02 15.39 8.70
N GLU A 79 -20.22 15.92 9.90
CA GLU A 79 -20.01 17.33 10.22
C GLU A 79 -18.55 17.72 10.01
N ASN A 80 -17.59 16.90 10.47
CA ASN A 80 -16.17 17.11 10.22
C ASN A 80 -15.84 17.10 8.71
N PHE A 81 -16.39 16.13 7.96
CA PHE A 81 -16.22 16.09 6.51
C PHE A 81 -16.74 17.36 5.83
N ARG A 82 -17.95 17.80 6.22
CA ARG A 82 -18.56 19.02 5.69
C ARG A 82 -17.78 20.27 6.07
N SER A 83 -17.31 20.38 7.33
CA SER A 83 -16.49 21.48 7.79
C SER A 83 -15.24 21.66 6.94
N VAL A 84 -14.53 20.57 6.68
CA VAL A 84 -13.28 20.63 5.88
C VAL A 84 -13.53 20.92 4.41
N TYR A 85 -14.48 20.23 3.76
CA TYR A 85 -14.65 20.34 2.30
C TYR A 85 -15.61 21.43 1.85
N VAL A 86 -16.52 21.88 2.71
CA VAL A 86 -17.51 22.92 2.36
C VAL A 86 -17.14 24.27 2.98
N LEU A 87 -16.67 24.27 4.23
CA LEU A 87 -16.35 25.50 4.96
C LEU A 87 -14.86 25.83 4.92
N GLY A 88 -13.99 24.90 4.51
CA GLY A 88 -12.54 25.10 4.47
C GLY A 88 -11.89 25.09 5.86
N GLU A 89 -12.58 24.60 6.89
CA GLU A 89 -12.12 24.58 8.27
C GLU A 89 -11.68 23.16 8.68
N GLY A 90 -10.44 23.00 9.15
CA GLY A 90 -9.93 21.71 9.62
C GLY A 90 -8.97 21.03 8.64
N LYS A 91 -8.67 19.75 8.89
CA LYS A 91 -7.73 18.94 8.08
C LYS A 91 -8.18 17.47 8.05
N ASP A 92 -7.85 16.78 6.97
CA ASP A 92 -7.85 15.31 6.85
C ASP A 92 -9.20 14.61 7.11
N ALA A 93 -10.33 15.23 6.77
CA ALA A 93 -11.66 14.65 7.02
C ALA A 93 -11.95 13.37 6.20
N GLY A 94 -11.24 13.15 5.10
CA GLY A 94 -11.40 11.96 4.26
C GLY A 94 -10.92 10.68 4.95
N TYR A 95 -9.83 10.75 5.69
CA TYR A 95 -9.26 9.57 6.35
C TYR A 95 -10.18 9.02 7.48
N PRO A 96 -10.71 9.83 8.42
CA PRO A 96 -11.73 9.40 9.38
C PRO A 96 -12.96 8.76 8.72
N LEU A 97 -13.44 9.33 7.62
CA LEU A 97 -14.58 8.80 6.88
C LEU A 97 -14.29 7.39 6.33
N ILE A 98 -13.13 7.19 5.70
CA ILE A 98 -12.71 5.87 5.19
C ILE A 98 -12.59 4.87 6.33
N GLN A 99 -11.98 5.25 7.47
CA GLN A 99 -11.88 4.39 8.64
C GLN A 99 -13.26 4.00 9.19
N LYS A 100 -14.20 4.96 9.31
CA LYS A 100 -15.55 4.70 9.80
C LYS A 100 -16.35 3.78 8.87
N VAL A 101 -16.24 3.98 7.56
CA VAL A 101 -16.85 3.09 6.56
C VAL A 101 -16.24 1.69 6.65
N PHE A 102 -14.92 1.59 6.80
CA PHE A 102 -14.25 0.28 6.94
C PHE A 102 -14.69 -0.46 8.21
N GLN A 103 -14.92 0.25 9.31
CA GLN A 103 -15.40 -0.33 10.58
C GLN A 103 -16.78 -0.99 10.48
N LEU A 104 -17.56 -0.75 9.41
CA LEU A 104 -18.76 -1.53 9.12
C LEU A 104 -18.46 -2.99 8.74
N PHE A 105 -17.24 -3.28 8.29
CA PHE A 105 -16.80 -4.62 7.88
C PHE A 105 -15.90 -5.27 8.92
N SER A 106 -15.02 -4.51 9.55
CA SER A 106 -14.09 -5.01 10.57
C SER A 106 -13.62 -3.88 11.49
N GLU A 107 -13.64 -4.16 12.79
CA GLU A 107 -13.10 -3.26 13.82
C GLU A 107 -11.60 -3.49 14.10
N GLU A 108 -10.98 -4.40 13.39
CA GLU A 108 -9.58 -4.77 13.53
C GLU A 108 -8.67 -3.84 12.71
N TYR A 109 -7.82 -3.05 13.38
CA TYR A 109 -6.89 -2.14 12.72
C TYR A 109 -5.92 -2.85 11.76
N ARG A 110 -5.51 -4.09 12.06
CA ARG A 110 -4.63 -4.87 11.18
C ARG A 110 -5.29 -5.20 9.85
N ILE A 111 -6.59 -5.51 9.85
CA ILE A 111 -7.36 -5.78 8.64
C ILE A 111 -7.52 -4.48 7.83
N PHE A 112 -7.69 -3.34 8.50
CA PHE A 112 -7.67 -2.04 7.84
C PHE A 112 -6.33 -1.75 7.16
N LEU A 113 -5.20 -2.00 7.83
CA LEU A 113 -3.88 -1.86 7.22
C LEU A 113 -3.69 -2.76 6.00
N PHE A 114 -4.14 -4.02 6.09
CA PHE A 114 -4.12 -4.94 4.96
C PHE A 114 -4.95 -4.42 3.79
N PHE A 115 -6.14 -3.95 4.05
CA PHE A 115 -7.03 -3.37 3.02
C PHE A 115 -6.37 -2.18 2.31
N VAL A 116 -5.82 -1.24 3.07
CA VAL A 116 -5.11 -0.08 2.52
C VAL A 116 -3.89 -0.51 1.71
N ALA A 117 -3.11 -1.49 2.21
CA ALA A 117 -1.96 -2.03 1.49
C ALA A 117 -2.36 -2.68 0.16
N VAL A 118 -3.47 -3.44 0.13
CA VAL A 118 -3.98 -4.05 -1.11
C VAL A 118 -4.33 -2.97 -2.14
N ILE A 119 -5.05 -1.92 -1.76
CA ILE A 119 -5.41 -0.83 -2.68
C ILE A 119 -4.16 -0.15 -3.22
N PHE A 120 -3.25 0.24 -2.32
CA PHE A 120 -2.04 0.98 -2.69
C PHE A 120 -1.14 0.17 -3.62
N PHE A 121 -0.77 -1.06 -3.25
CA PHE A 121 0.16 -1.86 -4.04
C PHE A 121 -0.46 -2.43 -5.32
N SER A 122 -1.77 -2.64 -5.35
CA SER A 122 -2.47 -2.98 -6.60
C SER A 122 -2.44 -1.80 -7.58
N SER A 123 -2.65 -0.58 -7.10
CA SER A 123 -2.56 0.65 -7.91
C SER A 123 -1.13 0.91 -8.40
N LEU A 124 -0.14 0.75 -7.52
CA LEU A 124 1.28 0.85 -7.86
C LEU A 124 1.68 -0.23 -8.90
N GLY A 125 1.26 -1.46 -8.69
CA GLY A 125 1.52 -2.56 -9.62
C GLY A 125 0.89 -2.32 -10.99
N TYR A 126 -0.32 -1.80 -11.05
CA TYR A 126 -0.96 -1.39 -12.30
C TYR A 126 -0.18 -0.26 -12.99
N PHE A 127 0.22 0.76 -12.24
CA PHE A 127 1.05 1.85 -12.76
C PHE A 127 2.38 1.32 -13.33
N ILE A 128 3.12 0.49 -12.59
CA ILE A 128 4.36 -0.13 -13.06
C ILE A 128 4.09 -0.96 -14.32
N TYR A 129 3.00 -1.74 -14.35
CA TYR A 129 2.64 -2.53 -15.53
C TYR A 129 2.45 -1.67 -16.77
N THR A 130 1.85 -0.50 -16.65
CA THR A 130 1.60 0.41 -17.80
C THR A 130 2.86 1.13 -18.27
N GLN A 131 3.83 1.36 -17.38
CA GLN A 131 5.05 2.13 -17.67
C GLN A 131 6.27 1.29 -18.05
N THR A 132 6.24 -0.02 -17.80
CA THR A 132 7.38 -0.91 -18.04
C THR A 132 7.11 -1.88 -19.20
N LYS A 133 8.17 -2.33 -19.86
CA LYS A 133 8.09 -3.34 -20.93
C LYS A 133 8.80 -4.65 -20.54
N HIS A 134 9.86 -4.57 -19.76
CA HIS A 134 10.70 -5.72 -19.38
C HIS A 134 10.65 -5.98 -17.88
N ILE A 135 10.95 -7.21 -17.48
CA ILE A 135 11.00 -7.62 -16.06
C ILE A 135 12.10 -6.83 -15.31
N SER A 136 13.22 -6.52 -15.98
CA SER A 136 14.28 -5.68 -15.42
C SER A 136 13.78 -4.29 -15.00
N ASP A 137 12.92 -3.66 -15.81
CA ASP A 137 12.38 -2.34 -15.53
C ASP A 137 11.47 -2.37 -14.31
N VAL A 138 10.67 -3.45 -14.18
CA VAL A 138 9.84 -3.70 -13.00
C VAL A 138 10.71 -3.83 -11.75
N PHE A 139 11.79 -4.63 -11.81
CA PHE A 139 12.72 -4.78 -10.69
C PHE A 139 13.34 -3.46 -10.26
N VAL A 140 13.82 -2.65 -11.23
CA VAL A 140 14.38 -1.32 -10.94
C VAL A 140 13.36 -0.40 -10.28
N ALA A 141 12.11 -0.37 -10.78
CA ALA A 141 11.04 0.43 -10.18
C ALA A 141 10.75 0.02 -8.73
N ILE A 142 10.70 -1.28 -8.44
CA ILE A 142 10.51 -1.80 -7.09
C ILE A 142 11.71 -1.50 -6.18
N ALA A 143 12.93 -1.64 -6.69
CA ALA A 143 14.14 -1.31 -5.93
C ALA A 143 14.19 0.19 -5.57
N ILE A 144 13.82 1.08 -6.49
CA ILE A 144 13.69 2.51 -6.22
C ILE A 144 12.63 2.76 -5.14
N TYR A 145 11.47 2.10 -5.25
CA TYR A 145 10.42 2.22 -4.25
C TYR A 145 10.90 1.79 -2.85
N GLU A 146 11.51 0.62 -2.72
CA GLU A 146 11.98 0.08 -1.44
C GLU A 146 13.09 0.94 -0.81
N VAL A 147 14.03 1.43 -1.61
CA VAL A 147 15.19 2.18 -1.10
C VAL A 147 14.83 3.62 -0.78
N LEU A 148 14.07 4.29 -1.66
CA LEU A 148 13.84 5.74 -1.56
C LEU A 148 12.48 6.09 -0.98
N PHE A 149 11.43 5.33 -1.31
CA PHE A 149 10.06 5.75 -1.05
C PHE A 149 9.35 4.96 0.05
N TYR A 150 9.82 3.76 0.39
CA TYR A 150 9.16 2.94 1.41
C TYR A 150 8.93 3.69 2.74
N SER A 151 9.89 4.51 3.17
CA SER A 151 9.78 5.30 4.40
C SER A 151 8.78 6.46 4.29
N PHE A 152 8.55 6.97 3.07
CA PHE A 152 7.68 8.13 2.83
C PHE A 152 6.27 7.76 2.40
N PHE A 153 6.13 6.70 1.58
CA PHE A 153 4.87 6.26 0.99
C PHE A 153 4.33 4.96 1.59
N SER A 154 4.91 4.50 2.69
CA SER A 154 4.25 3.47 3.48
C SER A 154 2.88 4.02 3.96
N ILE A 155 2.03 3.15 4.45
CA ILE A 155 0.64 3.43 4.88
C ILE A 155 0.46 4.75 5.66
N THR A 156 1.53 5.26 6.29
CA THR A 156 1.56 6.56 6.96
C THR A 156 1.42 7.76 6.01
N GLY A 157 1.77 7.62 4.73
CA GLY A 157 1.59 8.69 3.73
C GLY A 157 0.14 8.93 3.31
N LEU A 158 -0.75 7.96 3.50
CA LEU A 158 -2.19 8.10 3.21
C LEU A 158 -2.92 9.00 4.21
N GLY A 159 -2.38 9.19 5.40
CA GLY A 159 -2.94 10.13 6.38
C GLY A 159 -2.72 11.60 6.04
N ARG A 160 -2.04 11.90 4.94
CA ARG A 160 -1.84 13.28 4.44
C ARG A 160 -2.68 13.62 3.21
N LEU A 161 -3.51 12.69 2.76
CA LEU A 161 -4.55 12.93 1.77
C LEU A 161 -5.86 13.27 2.48
#